data_85d67e6bf4039348c7240257dc24ce37
#
_entry.id   85d67e6bf4039348c7240257dc24ce37
#
_cell.length_a   1.000
_cell.length_b   1.000
_cell.length_c   1.000
_cell.angle_alpha   90.00
_cell.angle_beta   90.00
_cell.angle_gamma   90.00
#
_symmetry.space_group_name_H-M   'P 1'
#
loop_
_entity.id
_entity.type
_entity.pdbx_description
1 polymer ?
#
loop_
_entity_poly.entity_id
_entity_poly.type
_entity_poly.pdbx_seq_one_letter_code
_entity_poly.pdbx_strand_id
1 'polypeptide(L)'
;MKTNTLAAALAATALLAGCAGSTQQNDAQLSAKALGMMKASFKERGIAKLDRLDQDQTQALCSEYAVNPPPKDVAAKIEKVNLDAIKPPSDGKYLGDWKRGEQIAQRGTGFQWSDTEKTPVGANCYACHQLTKEEISYGTIGPTLYNFAKVRGFGPDIQKYAWGKVYNAQAYAACSNMPRFGHNRILTEQQIKDVVALLMDPESPVNK
;
A
#
# COMPACT_ATOMS: atom_id res chain seq x y z
N MET A 1 -0.68 66.60 0.21
CA MET A 1 -1.50 65.40 0.01
C MET A 1 -0.66 64.24 -0.59
N LYS A 2 0.38 63.74 0.10
CA LYS A 2 1.22 62.59 -0.38
C LYS A 2 1.51 61.52 0.68
N THR A 3 0.94 61.60 1.86
CA THR A 3 1.25 60.72 2.99
C THR A 3 0.20 59.60 3.25
N ASN A 4 -0.97 59.65 2.60
CA ASN A 4 -2.04 58.69 2.88
C ASN A 4 -2.05 57.43 1.97
N THR A 5 -1.29 57.45 0.87
CA THR A 5 -1.25 56.30 -0.05
C THR A 5 -0.28 55.20 0.37
N LEU A 6 0.76 55.51 1.13
CA LEU A 6 1.72 54.50 1.64
C LEU A 6 1.14 53.66 2.81
N ALA A 7 0.30 54.28 3.65
CA ALA A 7 -0.32 53.57 4.76
C ALA A 7 -1.40 52.58 4.33
N ALA A 8 -2.10 52.88 3.22
CA ALA A 8 -3.10 51.96 2.65
C ALA A 8 -2.49 50.72 1.97
N ALA A 9 -1.31 50.84 1.35
CA ALA A 9 -0.62 49.73 0.70
C ALA A 9 -0.02 48.74 1.71
N LEU A 10 0.46 49.20 2.87
CA LEU A 10 0.98 48.34 3.96
C LEU A 10 -0.13 47.58 4.69
N ALA A 11 -1.33 48.16 4.81
CA ALA A 11 -2.48 47.49 5.43
C ALA A 11 -3.05 46.37 4.53
N ALA A 12 -3.02 46.53 3.21
CA ALA A 12 -3.50 45.51 2.26
C ALA A 12 -2.58 44.31 2.18
N THR A 13 -1.27 44.43 2.33
CA THR A 13 -0.32 43.32 2.35
C THR A 13 -0.38 42.50 3.65
N ALA A 14 -0.71 43.12 4.79
CA ALA A 14 -0.86 42.41 6.05
C ALA A 14 -2.13 41.52 6.10
N LEU A 15 -3.18 41.87 5.36
CA LEU A 15 -4.42 41.09 5.26
C LEU A 15 -4.28 39.85 4.40
N LEU A 16 -3.39 39.83 3.40
CA LEU A 16 -3.15 38.67 2.52
C LEU A 16 -2.27 37.61 3.19
N ALA A 17 -1.36 37.98 4.09
CA ALA A 17 -0.52 37.04 4.82
C ALA A 17 -1.29 36.29 5.92
N GLY A 18 -2.40 36.80 6.40
CA GLY A 18 -3.21 36.18 7.44
C GLY A 18 -4.05 34.98 6.96
N CYS A 19 -4.37 34.87 5.65
CA CYS A 19 -5.20 33.81 5.13
C CYS A 19 -4.44 32.50 4.84
N ALA A 20 -3.14 32.56 4.55
CA ALA A 20 -2.35 31.36 4.24
C ALA A 20 -1.97 30.55 5.49
N GLY A 21 -1.80 31.20 6.64
CA GLY A 21 -1.48 30.51 7.90
C GLY A 21 -2.69 29.85 8.59
N SER A 22 -3.90 30.32 8.29
CA SER A 22 -5.12 29.80 8.94
C SER A 22 -5.64 28.50 8.34
N THR A 23 -5.40 28.24 7.05
CA THR A 23 -5.86 27.03 6.36
C THR A 23 -5.08 25.79 6.83
N GLN A 24 -3.76 25.86 6.90
CA GLN A 24 -2.91 24.73 7.28
C GLN A 24 -3.08 24.33 8.75
N GLN A 25 -3.31 25.31 9.63
CA GLN A 25 -3.59 25.07 11.06
C GLN A 25 -4.99 24.46 11.27
N ASN A 26 -5.98 24.86 10.46
CA ASN A 26 -7.31 24.28 10.46
C ASN A 26 -7.29 22.82 9.99
N ASP A 27 -6.51 22.48 8.96
CA ASP A 27 -6.42 21.12 8.44
C ASP A 27 -5.80 20.14 9.45
N ALA A 28 -4.74 20.53 10.14
CA ALA A 28 -4.14 19.73 11.20
C ALA A 28 -5.10 19.50 12.38
N GLN A 29 -5.83 20.53 12.80
CA GLN A 29 -6.83 20.42 13.87
C GLN A 29 -8.01 19.54 13.45
N LEU A 30 -8.49 19.67 12.22
CA LEU A 30 -9.56 18.85 11.68
C LEU A 30 -9.14 17.40 11.59
N SER A 31 -7.93 17.11 11.15
CA SER A 31 -7.36 15.76 11.08
C SER A 31 -7.24 15.14 12.46
N ALA A 32 -6.74 15.86 13.44
CA ALA A 32 -6.65 15.40 14.83
C ALA A 32 -8.04 15.13 15.44
N LYS A 33 -9.00 16.01 15.16
CA LYS A 33 -10.40 15.83 15.60
C LYS A 33 -11.04 14.60 14.94
N ALA A 34 -10.86 14.43 13.65
CA ALA A 34 -11.36 13.26 12.90
C ALA A 34 -10.79 11.96 13.47
N LEU A 35 -9.47 11.88 13.69
CA LEU A 35 -8.83 10.72 14.31
C LEU A 35 -9.36 10.44 15.71
N GLY A 36 -9.53 11.49 16.52
CA GLY A 36 -10.12 11.36 17.86
C GLY A 36 -11.55 10.81 17.81
N MET A 37 -12.38 11.30 16.88
CA MET A 37 -13.74 10.79 16.68
C MET A 37 -13.73 9.33 16.21
N MET A 38 -12.85 8.95 15.29
CA MET A 38 -12.70 7.57 14.84
C MET A 38 -12.34 6.66 16.01
N LYS A 39 -11.30 6.99 16.78
CA LYS A 39 -10.86 6.21 17.94
C LYS A 39 -11.93 6.10 19.04
N ALA A 40 -12.75 7.11 19.21
CA ALA A 40 -13.86 7.09 20.18
C ALA A 40 -15.07 6.27 19.72
N SER A 41 -15.34 6.22 18.41
CA SER A 41 -16.52 5.57 17.82
C SER A 41 -16.29 4.10 17.46
N PHE A 42 -15.10 3.75 16.99
CA PHE A 42 -14.75 2.37 16.66
C PHE A 42 -14.63 1.53 17.92
N LYS A 43 -15.07 0.26 17.84
CA LYS A 43 -15.00 -0.69 18.95
C LYS A 43 -14.19 -1.91 18.54
N GLU A 44 -13.34 -2.38 19.43
CA GLU A 44 -12.67 -3.66 19.22
C GLU A 44 -13.67 -4.81 19.18
N ARG A 45 -13.53 -5.70 18.21
CA ARG A 45 -14.31 -6.92 18.08
C ARG A 45 -13.44 -8.05 17.53
N GLY A 46 -13.39 -9.17 18.25
CA GLY A 46 -12.57 -10.30 17.84
C GLY A 46 -11.11 -9.91 17.59
N ILE A 47 -10.59 -10.25 16.43
CA ILE A 47 -9.22 -9.90 15.98
C ILE A 47 -9.10 -8.48 15.43
N ALA A 48 -10.20 -7.75 15.26
CA ALA A 48 -10.17 -6.35 14.81
C ALA A 48 -9.90 -5.42 15.99
N LYS A 49 -8.64 -4.97 16.13
CA LYS A 49 -8.15 -4.09 17.20
C LYS A 49 -8.07 -2.64 16.73
N LEU A 50 -8.06 -1.70 17.68
CA LEU A 50 -8.00 -0.26 17.39
C LEU A 50 -6.65 0.21 16.87
N ASP A 51 -5.58 -0.55 17.07
CA ASP A 51 -4.25 -0.29 16.51
C ASP A 51 -4.24 -0.22 14.98
N ARG A 52 -5.25 -0.82 14.31
CA ARG A 52 -5.45 -0.68 12.85
C ARG A 52 -5.77 0.73 12.39
N LEU A 53 -6.15 1.62 13.30
CA LEU A 53 -6.37 3.04 13.02
C LEU A 53 -5.08 3.86 13.07
N ASP A 54 -4.00 3.28 13.61
CA ASP A 54 -2.72 3.95 13.72
C ASP A 54 -1.92 3.80 12.42
N GLN A 55 -1.44 4.92 11.91
CA GLN A 55 -0.59 4.94 10.72
C GLN A 55 0.87 4.77 11.13
N ASP A 56 1.60 3.95 10.38
CA ASP A 56 3.05 3.97 10.46
C ASP A 56 3.62 5.21 9.72
N GLN A 57 4.93 5.41 9.83
CA GLN A 57 5.60 6.57 9.23
C GLN A 57 5.40 6.64 7.70
N THR A 58 5.43 5.51 7.00
CA THR A 58 5.18 5.47 5.55
C THR A 58 3.74 5.89 5.23
N GLN A 59 2.76 5.39 5.98
CA GLN A 59 1.35 5.73 5.78
C GLN A 59 1.09 7.20 6.09
N ALA A 60 1.68 7.73 7.16
CA ALA A 60 1.56 9.14 7.53
C ALA A 60 2.10 10.06 6.42
N LEU A 61 3.32 9.79 5.93
CA LEU A 61 3.90 10.53 4.81
C LEU A 61 3.03 10.42 3.54
N CYS A 62 2.53 9.23 3.20
CA CYS A 62 1.68 9.08 2.03
C CYS A 62 0.33 9.78 2.17
N SER A 63 -0.18 9.96 3.39
CA SER A 63 -1.40 10.74 3.64
C SER A 63 -1.19 12.24 3.40
N GLU A 64 0.01 12.77 3.68
CA GLU A 64 0.37 14.15 3.34
C GLU A 64 0.37 14.41 1.83
N TYR A 65 0.63 13.39 1.05
CA TYR A 65 0.69 13.44 -0.43
C TYR A 65 -0.50 12.74 -1.10
N ALA A 66 -1.66 12.65 -0.42
CA ALA A 66 -2.83 11.94 -0.96
C ALA A 66 -3.40 12.56 -2.25
N VAL A 67 -3.24 13.87 -2.43
CA VAL A 67 -3.76 14.61 -3.61
C VAL A 67 -2.70 14.74 -4.71
N ASN A 68 -1.44 14.97 -4.34
CA ASN A 68 -0.32 15.13 -5.25
C ASN A 68 0.77 14.11 -4.94
N PRO A 69 1.44 13.55 -5.94
CA PRO A 69 2.53 12.60 -5.69
C PRO A 69 3.65 13.26 -4.87
N PRO A 70 4.32 12.49 -4.00
CA PRO A 70 5.42 13.02 -3.20
C PRO A 70 6.59 13.52 -4.09
N PRO A 71 7.34 14.55 -3.66
CA PRO A 71 8.58 14.94 -4.30
C PRO A 71 9.55 13.76 -4.44
N LYS A 72 10.43 13.79 -5.44
CA LYS A 72 11.33 12.67 -5.75
C LYS A 72 12.21 12.23 -4.58
N ASP A 73 12.70 13.17 -3.79
CA ASP A 73 13.53 12.89 -2.61
C ASP A 73 12.72 12.23 -1.48
N VAL A 74 11.46 12.63 -1.29
CA VAL A 74 10.53 12.01 -0.34
C VAL A 74 10.15 10.62 -0.81
N ALA A 75 9.82 10.44 -2.10
CA ALA A 75 9.54 9.15 -2.69
C ALA A 75 10.73 8.18 -2.50
N ALA A 76 11.95 8.62 -2.81
CA ALA A 76 13.16 7.82 -2.63
C ALA A 76 13.40 7.40 -1.16
N LYS A 77 13.10 8.27 -0.19
CA LYS A 77 13.17 7.92 1.24
C LYS A 77 12.15 6.85 1.61
N ILE A 78 10.89 7.00 1.14
CA ILE A 78 9.84 5.99 1.37
C ILE A 78 10.27 4.65 0.79
N GLU A 79 10.69 4.62 -0.47
CA GLU A 79 11.14 3.40 -1.15
C GLU A 79 12.31 2.75 -0.42
N LYS A 80 13.32 3.53 -0.04
CA LYS A 80 14.50 3.01 0.66
C LYS A 80 14.16 2.36 2.00
N VAL A 81 13.40 3.04 2.86
CA VAL A 81 13.01 2.50 4.18
C VAL A 81 12.20 1.21 4.02
N ASN A 82 11.29 1.16 3.06
CA ASN A 82 10.49 -0.01 2.80
C ASN A 82 11.29 -1.14 2.14
N LEU A 83 12.29 -0.84 1.31
CA LEU A 83 13.21 -1.83 0.74
C LEU A 83 14.08 -2.47 1.82
N ASP A 84 14.63 -1.66 2.72
CA ASP A 84 15.46 -2.13 3.84
C ASP A 84 14.65 -3.01 4.82
N ALA A 85 13.33 -2.85 4.86
CA ALA A 85 12.42 -3.63 5.70
C ALA A 85 12.00 -4.98 5.10
N ILE A 86 12.33 -5.26 3.84
CA ILE A 86 12.00 -6.55 3.20
C ILE A 86 12.86 -7.65 3.80
N LYS A 87 12.22 -8.67 4.35
CA LYS A 87 12.89 -9.89 4.81
C LYS A 87 12.85 -10.93 3.69
N PRO A 88 14.00 -11.51 3.32
CA PRO A 88 14.00 -12.65 2.40
C PRO A 88 13.34 -13.88 3.03
N PRO A 89 12.96 -14.90 2.24
CA PRO A 89 12.49 -16.17 2.79
C PRO A 89 13.54 -16.79 3.72
N SER A 90 13.09 -17.37 4.83
CA SER A 90 13.97 -17.93 5.86
C SER A 90 14.86 -19.07 5.37
N ASP A 91 14.40 -19.82 4.36
CA ASP A 91 15.11 -20.91 3.69
C ASP A 91 15.80 -20.50 2.38
N GLY A 92 15.77 -19.22 2.03
CA GLY A 92 16.34 -18.68 0.78
C GLY A 92 15.57 -19.04 -0.50
N LYS A 93 14.44 -19.76 -0.41
CA LYS A 93 13.65 -20.20 -1.56
C LYS A 93 12.42 -19.29 -1.76
N TYR A 94 12.32 -18.67 -2.92
CA TYR A 94 11.23 -17.75 -3.24
C TYR A 94 9.97 -18.43 -3.74
N LEU A 95 10.05 -19.67 -4.24
CA LEU A 95 8.93 -20.36 -4.85
C LEU A 95 8.28 -21.34 -3.88
N GLY A 96 6.97 -21.35 -3.86
CA GLY A 96 6.11 -22.30 -3.18
C GLY A 96 5.30 -23.16 -4.17
N ASP A 97 4.00 -23.28 -3.92
CA ASP A 97 3.04 -24.03 -4.75
C ASP A 97 2.08 -23.05 -5.43
N TRP A 98 2.15 -22.97 -6.76
CA TRP A 98 1.31 -22.04 -7.52
C TRP A 98 -0.20 -22.32 -7.38
N LYS A 99 -0.63 -23.58 -7.14
CA LYS A 99 -2.05 -23.92 -6.93
C LYS A 99 -2.60 -23.31 -5.65
N ARG A 100 -1.81 -23.33 -4.58
CA ARG A 100 -2.15 -22.57 -3.34
C ARG A 100 -2.09 -21.08 -3.57
N GLY A 101 -1.10 -20.62 -4.35
CA GLY A 101 -0.99 -19.21 -4.75
C GLY A 101 -2.24 -18.71 -5.47
N GLU A 102 -2.81 -19.48 -6.36
CA GLU A 102 -4.06 -19.17 -7.05
C GLU A 102 -5.24 -19.04 -6.09
N GLN A 103 -5.39 -19.96 -5.14
CA GLN A 103 -6.43 -19.89 -4.12
C GLN A 103 -6.30 -18.63 -3.25
N ILE A 104 -5.07 -18.22 -2.92
CA ILE A 104 -4.79 -17.00 -2.16
C ILE A 104 -5.12 -15.76 -3.00
N ALA A 105 -4.76 -15.77 -4.28
CA ALA A 105 -4.99 -14.66 -5.20
C ALA A 105 -6.49 -14.39 -5.46
N GLN A 106 -7.31 -15.43 -5.49
CA GLN A 106 -8.75 -15.33 -5.70
C GLN A 106 -9.53 -14.98 -4.42
N ARG A 107 -9.01 -15.36 -3.25
CA ARG A 107 -9.75 -15.23 -1.99
C ARG A 107 -9.58 -13.84 -1.39
N GLY A 108 -10.69 -13.21 -1.01
CA GLY A 108 -10.73 -11.92 -0.29
C GLY A 108 -11.15 -12.04 1.18
N THR A 109 -10.85 -13.17 1.85
CA THR A 109 -11.23 -13.45 3.23
C THR A 109 -10.12 -13.13 4.22
N GLY A 110 -10.47 -13.00 5.49
CA GLY A 110 -9.55 -12.79 6.60
C GLY A 110 -9.56 -11.34 7.12
N PHE A 111 -9.08 -11.18 8.34
CA PHE A 111 -8.98 -9.90 9.07
C PHE A 111 -10.30 -9.19 9.39
N GLN A 112 -11.45 -9.83 9.22
CA GLN A 112 -12.73 -9.29 9.68
C GLN A 112 -12.90 -9.51 11.19
N TRP A 113 -13.75 -8.72 11.79
CA TRP A 113 -14.08 -8.85 13.22
C TRP A 113 -14.67 -10.21 13.61
N SER A 114 -15.31 -10.88 12.65
CA SER A 114 -15.90 -12.23 12.82
C SER A 114 -14.90 -13.36 12.59
N ASP A 115 -13.72 -13.05 12.06
CA ASP A 115 -12.67 -14.02 11.81
C ASP A 115 -11.92 -14.39 13.09
N THR A 116 -11.19 -15.49 13.01
CA THR A 116 -10.25 -15.94 14.03
C THR A 116 -8.85 -16.00 13.42
N GLU A 117 -7.83 -16.22 14.26
CA GLU A 117 -6.46 -16.42 13.79
C GLU A 117 -6.32 -17.68 12.89
N LYS A 118 -7.30 -18.58 12.92
CA LYS A 118 -7.34 -19.79 12.08
C LYS A 118 -8.06 -19.56 10.74
N THR A 119 -8.75 -18.43 10.58
CA THR A 119 -9.45 -18.13 9.32
C THR A 119 -8.44 -17.99 8.19
N PRO A 120 -8.61 -18.75 7.07
CA PRO A 120 -7.70 -18.65 5.94
C PRO A 120 -7.71 -17.23 5.35
N VAL A 121 -6.54 -16.62 5.28
CA VAL A 121 -6.37 -15.27 4.72
C VAL A 121 -6.10 -15.37 3.24
N GLY A 122 -6.75 -14.52 2.45
CA GLY A 122 -6.51 -14.32 1.04
C GLY A 122 -5.95 -12.92 0.75
N ALA A 123 -5.48 -12.73 -0.48
CA ALA A 123 -4.90 -11.48 -0.93
C ALA A 123 -5.77 -10.74 -1.96
N ASN A 124 -6.76 -11.42 -2.54
CA ASN A 124 -7.67 -10.88 -3.55
C ASN A 124 -6.97 -10.11 -4.67
N CYS A 125 -5.93 -10.71 -5.25
CA CYS A 125 -5.09 -10.06 -6.27
C CYS A 125 -5.91 -9.66 -7.50
N TYR A 126 -6.93 -10.46 -7.86
CA TYR A 126 -7.84 -10.19 -8.98
C TYR A 126 -8.67 -8.92 -8.79
N ALA A 127 -8.88 -8.45 -7.58
CA ALA A 127 -9.56 -7.17 -7.35
C ALA A 127 -8.81 -5.97 -7.96
N CYS A 128 -7.50 -6.11 -8.20
CA CYS A 128 -6.65 -5.05 -8.73
C CYS A 128 -5.94 -5.42 -10.04
N HIS A 129 -5.70 -6.72 -10.30
CA HIS A 129 -4.88 -7.20 -11.40
C HIS A 129 -5.60 -8.23 -12.25
N GLN A 130 -5.40 -8.18 -13.56
CA GLN A 130 -5.61 -9.35 -14.42
C GLN A 130 -4.44 -10.31 -14.22
N LEU A 131 -4.71 -11.57 -13.88
CA LEU A 131 -3.69 -12.63 -13.76
C LEU A 131 -3.78 -13.65 -14.89
N THR A 132 -4.99 -14.07 -15.24
CA THR A 132 -5.22 -15.07 -16.30
C THR A 132 -6.16 -14.51 -17.36
N LYS A 133 -6.28 -15.18 -18.51
CA LYS A 133 -7.24 -14.82 -19.54
C LYS A 133 -8.65 -15.32 -19.24
N GLU A 134 -8.74 -16.42 -18.53
CA GLU A 134 -10.00 -17.08 -18.20
C GLU A 134 -10.82 -16.29 -17.18
N GLU A 135 -10.15 -15.57 -16.28
CA GLU A 135 -10.84 -14.70 -15.34
C GLU A 135 -11.16 -13.35 -16.00
N ILE A 136 -12.45 -13.12 -16.21
CA ILE A 136 -12.97 -11.91 -16.85
C ILE A 136 -13.35 -10.81 -15.83
N SER A 137 -13.46 -11.16 -14.55
CA SER A 137 -13.84 -10.26 -13.47
C SER A 137 -12.61 -9.84 -12.67
N TYR A 138 -11.86 -8.88 -13.18
CA TYR A 138 -10.66 -8.34 -12.53
C TYR A 138 -10.64 -6.82 -12.52
N GLY A 139 -9.94 -6.25 -11.52
CA GLY A 139 -9.71 -4.81 -11.43
C GLY A 139 -8.53 -4.36 -12.30
N THR A 140 -8.53 -3.06 -12.59
CA THR A 140 -7.51 -2.38 -13.42
C THR A 140 -6.69 -1.35 -12.64
N ILE A 141 -6.76 -1.37 -11.32
CA ILE A 141 -5.97 -0.49 -10.43
C ILE A 141 -4.48 -0.81 -10.57
N GLY A 142 -4.15 -2.09 -10.64
CA GLY A 142 -2.79 -2.57 -10.89
C GLY A 142 -2.57 -2.95 -12.36
N PRO A 143 -1.32 -3.07 -12.81
CA PRO A 143 -1.00 -3.56 -14.15
C PRO A 143 -1.42 -5.02 -14.31
N THR A 144 -1.66 -5.45 -15.57
CA THR A 144 -1.83 -6.87 -15.85
C THR A 144 -0.58 -7.66 -15.44
N LEU A 145 -0.81 -8.81 -14.80
CA LEU A 145 0.22 -9.78 -14.43
C LEU A 145 0.21 -11.00 -15.36
N TYR A 146 -0.71 -11.04 -16.32
CA TYR A 146 -0.76 -12.09 -17.32
C TYR A 146 0.58 -12.20 -18.06
N ASN A 147 1.07 -13.43 -18.21
CA ASN A 147 2.40 -13.72 -18.75
C ASN A 147 3.57 -13.10 -17.96
N PHE A 148 3.40 -12.90 -16.65
CA PHE A 148 4.39 -12.20 -15.84
C PHE A 148 5.81 -12.72 -16.04
N ALA A 149 6.04 -14.01 -15.85
CA ALA A 149 7.36 -14.61 -16.01
C ALA A 149 7.76 -14.80 -17.48
N LYS A 150 6.81 -15.07 -18.39
CA LYS A 150 7.11 -15.11 -19.83
C LYS A 150 7.69 -13.78 -20.35
N VAL A 151 7.17 -12.66 -19.85
CA VAL A 151 7.61 -11.32 -20.28
C VAL A 151 8.88 -10.89 -19.56
N ARG A 152 9.04 -11.21 -18.27
CA ARG A 152 10.12 -10.70 -17.43
C ARG A 152 11.29 -11.66 -17.26
N GLY A 153 11.08 -12.95 -17.55
CA GLY A 153 12.01 -14.04 -17.27
C GLY A 153 11.66 -14.82 -16.01
N PHE A 154 12.17 -16.04 -15.94
CA PHE A 154 11.95 -16.98 -14.82
C PHE A 154 13.11 -16.99 -13.81
N GLY A 155 14.10 -16.12 -14.01
CA GLY A 155 15.34 -16.08 -13.24
C GLY A 155 15.18 -15.65 -11.78
N PRO A 156 16.22 -15.92 -10.94
CA PRO A 156 16.19 -15.64 -9.52
C PRO A 156 16.00 -14.16 -9.18
N ASP A 157 16.47 -13.24 -10.01
CA ASP A 157 16.30 -11.80 -9.81
C ASP A 157 14.83 -11.40 -9.93
N ILE A 158 14.09 -12.00 -10.86
CA ILE A 158 12.66 -11.76 -11.02
C ILE A 158 11.86 -12.40 -9.88
N GLN A 159 12.27 -13.58 -9.40
CA GLN A 159 11.69 -14.20 -8.21
C GLN A 159 11.87 -13.30 -6.97
N LYS A 160 13.07 -12.77 -6.77
CA LYS A 160 13.38 -11.83 -5.69
C LYS A 160 12.56 -10.54 -5.82
N TYR A 161 12.44 -10.00 -7.03
CA TYR A 161 11.61 -8.83 -7.29
C TYR A 161 10.13 -9.09 -6.98
N ALA A 162 9.58 -10.22 -7.47
CA ALA A 162 8.18 -10.60 -7.22
C ALA A 162 7.91 -10.77 -5.72
N TRP A 163 8.82 -11.45 -5.00
CA TRP A 163 8.77 -11.55 -3.56
C TRP A 163 8.72 -10.18 -2.89
N GLY A 164 9.68 -9.31 -3.21
CA GLY A 164 9.78 -8.00 -2.60
C GLY A 164 8.54 -7.14 -2.88
N LYS A 165 8.00 -7.21 -4.11
CA LYS A 165 6.79 -6.46 -4.50
C LYS A 165 5.55 -6.92 -3.75
N VAL A 166 5.38 -8.23 -3.52
CA VAL A 166 4.28 -8.77 -2.70
C VAL A 166 4.53 -8.50 -1.22
N TYR A 167 5.79 -8.64 -0.76
CA TYR A 167 6.13 -8.41 0.64
C TYR A 167 5.87 -6.96 1.05
N ASN A 168 6.38 -5.99 0.27
CA ASN A 168 6.24 -4.57 0.53
C ASN A 168 6.27 -3.74 -0.77
N ALA A 169 5.10 -3.46 -1.32
CA ALA A 169 4.96 -2.72 -2.58
C ALA A 169 5.56 -1.32 -2.54
N GLN A 170 5.60 -0.67 -1.38
CA GLN A 170 6.15 0.66 -1.15
C GLN A 170 7.68 0.74 -1.40
N ALA A 171 8.37 -0.40 -1.38
CA ALA A 171 9.79 -0.51 -1.71
C ALA A 171 10.10 -0.24 -3.21
N TYR A 172 9.09 -0.30 -4.06
CA TYR A 172 9.24 -0.18 -5.53
C TYR A 172 8.36 0.91 -6.15
N ALA A 173 7.46 1.47 -5.38
CA ALA A 173 6.62 2.58 -5.78
C ALA A 173 6.09 3.26 -4.50
N ALA A 174 6.65 4.40 -4.18
CA ALA A 174 6.22 5.18 -3.03
C ALA A 174 4.72 5.48 -3.09
N CYS A 175 4.05 5.35 -1.97
CA CYS A 175 2.61 5.56 -1.81
C CYS A 175 1.73 4.68 -2.71
N SER A 176 2.22 3.49 -3.08
CA SER A 176 1.46 2.50 -3.82
C SER A 176 0.20 2.06 -3.05
N ASN A 177 -0.92 1.94 -3.77
CA ASN A 177 -2.16 1.38 -3.22
C ASN A 177 -2.12 -0.15 -3.03
N MET A 178 -1.10 -0.83 -3.58
CA MET A 178 -0.93 -2.27 -3.36
C MET A 178 -0.60 -2.54 -1.89
N PRO A 179 -1.32 -3.45 -1.21
CA PRO A 179 -1.06 -3.76 0.19
C PRO A 179 0.36 -4.30 0.42
N ARG A 180 0.90 -4.04 1.59
CA ARG A 180 2.21 -4.53 2.04
C ARG A 180 2.04 -5.87 2.74
N PHE A 181 1.75 -6.93 1.97
CA PHE A 181 1.26 -8.21 2.49
C PHE A 181 2.19 -8.87 3.52
N GLY A 182 3.49 -8.87 3.28
CA GLY A 182 4.47 -9.41 4.22
C GLY A 182 4.78 -8.46 5.37
N HIS A 183 5.01 -7.18 5.06
CA HIS A 183 5.33 -6.16 6.05
C HIS A 183 4.25 -6.04 7.13
N ASN A 184 3.00 -6.00 6.73
CA ASN A 184 1.84 -5.91 7.63
C ASN A 184 1.36 -7.28 8.14
N ARG A 185 2.10 -8.36 7.88
CA ARG A 185 1.76 -9.73 8.31
C ARG A 185 0.37 -10.19 7.86
N ILE A 186 -0.08 -9.71 6.70
CA ILE A 186 -1.34 -10.12 6.08
C ILE A 186 -1.19 -11.54 5.56
N LEU A 187 -0.10 -11.82 4.85
CA LEU A 187 0.26 -13.15 4.38
C LEU A 187 1.48 -13.68 5.15
N THR A 188 1.47 -14.95 5.43
CA THR A 188 2.63 -15.67 5.96
C THR A 188 3.74 -15.79 4.90
N GLU A 189 4.96 -16.09 5.33
CA GLU A 189 6.09 -16.36 4.42
C GLU A 189 5.72 -17.43 3.37
N GLN A 190 5.10 -18.54 3.80
CA GLN A 190 4.72 -19.60 2.88
C GLN A 190 3.65 -19.14 1.87
N GLN A 191 2.67 -18.36 2.31
CA GLN A 191 1.66 -17.82 1.41
C GLN A 191 2.26 -16.84 0.37
N ILE A 192 3.24 -16.04 0.75
CA ILE A 192 3.95 -15.17 -0.22
C ILE A 192 4.73 -16.02 -1.21
N LYS A 193 5.42 -17.08 -0.78
CA LYS A 193 6.11 -18.04 -1.67
C LYS A 193 5.14 -18.68 -2.67
N ASP A 194 3.94 -19.05 -2.21
CA ASP A 194 2.91 -19.63 -3.05
C ASP A 194 2.39 -18.63 -4.11
N VAL A 195 2.18 -17.37 -3.72
CA VAL A 195 1.80 -16.28 -4.66
C VAL A 195 2.94 -15.98 -5.64
N VAL A 196 4.20 -15.97 -5.19
CA VAL A 196 5.35 -15.81 -6.11
C VAL A 196 5.42 -16.97 -7.07
N ALA A 197 5.16 -18.21 -6.63
CA ALA A 197 5.10 -19.36 -7.52
C ALA A 197 3.97 -19.22 -8.55
N LEU A 198 2.79 -18.68 -8.18
CA LEU A 198 1.73 -18.38 -9.14
C LEU A 198 2.21 -17.47 -10.28
N LEU A 199 3.01 -16.45 -9.96
CA LEU A 199 3.55 -15.53 -10.96
C LEU A 199 4.71 -16.10 -11.77
N MET A 200 5.47 -17.03 -11.20
CA MET A 200 6.78 -17.44 -11.73
C MET A 200 6.81 -18.87 -12.30
N ASP A 201 5.86 -19.73 -11.93
CA ASP A 201 5.86 -21.13 -12.43
C ASP A 201 5.41 -21.19 -13.89
N PRO A 202 6.16 -21.87 -14.79
CA PRO A 202 5.75 -22.03 -16.19
C PRO A 202 4.40 -22.75 -16.37
N GLU A 203 4.05 -23.63 -15.42
CA GLU A 203 2.79 -24.40 -15.45
C GLU A 203 1.60 -23.63 -14.81
N SER A 204 1.87 -22.48 -14.22
CA SER A 204 0.84 -21.61 -13.64
C SER A 204 -0.07 -21.06 -14.76
N PRO A 205 -1.38 -20.89 -14.49
CA PRO A 205 -2.31 -20.29 -15.44
C PRO A 205 -1.95 -18.85 -15.81
N VAL A 206 -1.17 -18.16 -14.99
CA VAL A 206 -0.64 -16.81 -15.29
C VAL A 206 0.27 -16.83 -16.48
N ASN A 207 0.99 -17.93 -16.72
CA ASN A 207 2.02 -18.07 -17.76
C ASN A 207 1.61 -19.03 -18.89
N LYS A 208 0.31 -19.27 -19.09
CA LYS A 208 -0.19 -20.16 -20.18
C LYS A 208 -0.78 -19.44 -21.37
#